data_f036b631abfd6e4611985bacc8606ce0
#
_entry.id   f036b631abfd6e4611985bacc8606ce0
#
_cell.length_a   1.000
_cell.length_b   1.000
_cell.length_c   1.000
_cell.angle_alpha   90.00
_cell.angle_beta   90.00
_cell.angle_gamma   90.00
#
_symmetry.space_group_name_H-M   'P 1'
#
loop_
_entity.id
_entity.type
_entity.pdbx_description
1 polymer ?
#
loop_
_entity_poly.entity_id
_entity_poly.type
_entity_poly.pdbx_seq_one_letter_code
_entity_poly.pdbx_strand_id
1 'polypeptide(L)'
;MKDKKDGGTISFEDYGYDLRTSMDVLDVDWNIPAEFPDLRHCSQIAVDLETRDPNIKELGPGWARKEGNIIGIAVATGDYKGYFPIRHANGHNLDADMTLNWFKEQMNTPHIDKIMHNATYDAGWLRAEGIEVKGRIIDTMIAAPLVDENRFSYSLNNLGRDYIDMRKDEKLMRAAARDFGVDPKSDMWRLPPKFVGPYAEQDALMTLKLWERLSIEISRQELHDVFDLESRLIPLMLDMRERGVRVD
;
A
#
# COMPACT_ATOMS: atom_id res chain seq x y z
N MET A 1 17.12 -46.22 39.36
CA MET A 1 17.83 -45.22 38.55
C MET A 1 17.01 -45.03 37.29
N LYS A 2 16.29 -43.91 37.16
CA LYS A 2 15.54 -43.55 35.97
C LYS A 2 16.31 -42.43 35.32
N ASP A 3 16.85 -42.69 34.13
CA ASP A 3 17.50 -41.68 33.30
C ASP A 3 16.49 -40.66 32.81
N LYS A 4 16.70 -39.39 33.21
CA LYS A 4 16.03 -38.23 32.60
C LYS A 4 16.63 -38.05 31.21
N LYS A 5 15.84 -38.24 30.15
CA LYS A 5 16.16 -37.76 28.82
C LYS A 5 16.07 -36.25 28.83
N ASP A 6 17.21 -35.59 28.64
CA ASP A 6 17.29 -34.18 28.33
C ASP A 6 16.53 -33.90 27.01
N GLY A 7 15.50 -33.08 27.08
CA GLY A 7 14.83 -32.56 25.92
C GLY A 7 15.70 -31.47 25.28
N GLY A 8 16.66 -31.89 24.45
CA GLY A 8 17.42 -30.94 23.62
C GLY A 8 16.48 -30.21 22.68
N THR A 9 16.53 -28.92 22.70
CA THR A 9 15.88 -28.05 21.71
C THR A 9 16.55 -28.34 20.37
N ILE A 10 15.83 -29.03 19.48
CA ILE A 10 16.30 -29.32 18.13
C ILE A 10 16.28 -27.96 17.38
N SER A 11 17.45 -27.48 16.96
CA SER A 11 17.53 -26.29 16.11
C SER A 11 17.19 -26.66 14.67
N PHE A 12 16.64 -25.75 13.91
CA PHE A 12 16.35 -25.96 12.49
C PHE A 12 17.61 -26.25 11.66
N GLU A 13 18.79 -25.90 12.16
CA GLU A 13 20.10 -26.21 11.58
C GLU A 13 20.40 -27.73 11.60
N ASP A 14 19.84 -28.49 12.56
CA ASP A 14 20.04 -29.91 12.69
C ASP A 14 19.36 -30.73 11.57
N TYR A 15 18.44 -30.12 10.81
CA TYR A 15 17.78 -30.73 9.65
C TYR A 15 18.42 -30.39 8.31
N GLY A 16 19.53 -29.67 8.28
CA GLY A 16 20.20 -29.29 7.04
C GLY A 16 19.40 -28.34 6.15
N TYR A 17 18.34 -27.74 6.68
CA TYR A 17 17.61 -26.68 6.02
C TYR A 17 18.34 -25.37 6.24
N ASP A 18 19.24 -25.03 5.33
CA ASP A 18 19.72 -23.67 5.22
C ASP A 18 18.57 -22.81 4.66
N LEU A 19 17.87 -22.11 5.55
CA LEU A 19 16.81 -21.15 5.18
C LEU A 19 17.30 -20.07 4.20
N ARG A 20 18.63 -19.89 4.09
CA ARG A 20 19.25 -18.93 3.16
C ARG A 20 19.31 -19.46 1.73
N THR A 21 19.45 -20.79 1.54
CA THR A 21 19.55 -21.41 0.22
C THR A 21 18.19 -21.58 -0.49
N SER A 22 17.07 -21.67 0.25
CA SER A 22 15.74 -21.70 -0.38
C SER A 22 15.30 -20.34 -0.90
N MET A 23 15.86 -19.24 -0.39
CA MET A 23 15.49 -17.86 -0.73
C MET A 23 16.16 -17.35 -2.03
N ASP A 24 17.29 -17.95 -2.44
CA ASP A 24 17.96 -17.63 -3.70
C ASP A 24 17.29 -18.30 -4.92
N VAL A 25 16.35 -19.23 -4.69
CA VAL A 25 15.68 -20.00 -5.75
C VAL A 25 14.53 -19.25 -6.42
N LEU A 26 13.95 -18.21 -5.79
CA LEU A 26 12.99 -17.34 -6.46
C LEU A 26 13.79 -16.23 -7.16
N ASP A 27 14.15 -16.47 -8.41
CA ASP A 27 14.75 -15.48 -9.31
C ASP A 27 13.70 -14.40 -9.56
N VAL A 28 13.87 -13.25 -8.91
CA VAL A 28 12.96 -12.11 -9.01
C VAL A 28 13.72 -10.96 -9.65
N ASP A 29 13.41 -10.70 -10.90
CA ASP A 29 13.94 -9.55 -11.64
C ASP A 29 13.22 -8.26 -11.21
N TRP A 30 13.39 -7.90 -9.94
CA TRP A 30 12.93 -6.63 -9.39
C TRP A 30 14.03 -6.00 -8.54
N ASN A 31 14.25 -4.72 -8.75
CA ASN A 31 15.26 -3.96 -8.04
C ASN A 31 14.64 -2.70 -7.44
N ILE A 32 15.15 -2.29 -6.29
CA ILE A 32 14.82 -1.00 -5.68
C ILE A 32 15.21 0.11 -6.68
N PRO A 33 14.35 1.13 -6.91
CA PRO A 33 14.69 2.27 -7.74
C PRO A 33 16.04 2.89 -7.34
N ALA A 34 16.93 3.11 -8.32
CA ALA A 34 18.28 3.62 -8.07
C ALA A 34 18.29 5.10 -7.66
N GLU A 35 17.23 5.83 -7.98
CA GLU A 35 17.09 7.26 -7.71
C GLU A 35 15.61 7.61 -7.40
N PHE A 36 15.40 8.74 -6.75
CA PHE A 36 14.08 9.29 -6.53
C PHE A 36 13.66 10.12 -7.75
N PRO A 37 12.56 9.74 -8.43
CA PRO A 37 12.09 10.51 -9.58
C PRO A 37 11.51 11.86 -9.14
N ASP A 38 11.70 12.89 -9.97
CA ASP A 38 10.96 14.14 -9.81
C ASP A 38 9.57 14.02 -10.47
N LEU A 39 8.54 13.83 -9.63
CA LEU A 39 7.16 13.69 -10.08
C LEU A 39 6.39 15.01 -10.13
N ARG A 40 7.02 16.14 -9.78
CA ARG A 40 6.35 17.46 -9.71
C ARG A 40 5.89 17.99 -11.06
N HIS A 41 6.33 17.37 -12.15
CA HIS A 41 5.89 17.70 -13.51
C HIS A 41 4.65 16.90 -13.97
N CYS A 42 4.23 15.91 -13.18
CA CYS A 42 3.06 15.11 -13.48
C CYS A 42 1.77 15.85 -13.14
N SER A 43 0.71 15.56 -13.88
CA SER A 43 -0.63 16.05 -13.52
C SER A 43 -1.30 15.16 -12.47
N GLN A 44 -0.92 13.88 -12.43
CA GLN A 44 -1.54 12.86 -11.58
C GLN A 44 -0.48 11.87 -11.08
N ILE A 45 -0.60 11.47 -9.82
CA ILE A 45 0.22 10.42 -9.19
C ILE A 45 -0.73 9.48 -8.44
N ALA A 46 -0.69 8.19 -8.78
CA ALA A 46 -1.31 7.17 -7.98
C ALA A 46 -0.35 6.73 -6.87
N VAL A 47 -0.88 6.56 -5.67
CA VAL A 47 -0.14 6.19 -4.46
C VAL A 47 -0.80 4.99 -3.82
N ASP A 48 0.02 4.03 -3.41
CA ASP A 48 -0.39 2.88 -2.59
C ASP A 48 0.69 2.67 -1.51
N LEU A 49 0.27 2.54 -0.26
CA LEU A 49 1.19 2.39 0.87
C LEU A 49 1.15 0.97 1.40
N GLU A 50 2.30 0.35 1.49
CA GLU A 50 2.45 -0.87 2.27
C GLU A 50 2.76 -0.51 3.73
N THR A 51 2.04 -1.13 4.65
CA THR A 51 2.08 -0.74 6.06
C THR A 51 2.22 -1.94 6.98
N ARG A 52 2.78 -1.69 8.16
CA ARG A 52 2.62 -2.54 9.33
C ARG A 52 1.53 -1.93 10.21
N ASP A 53 0.37 -2.58 10.26
CA ASP A 53 -0.79 -2.15 11.06
C ASP A 53 -1.29 -3.33 11.93
N PRO A 54 -0.67 -3.56 13.10
CA PRO A 54 -0.82 -4.80 13.86
C PRO A 54 -2.23 -5.05 14.39
N ASN A 55 -2.99 -3.99 14.66
CA ASN A 55 -4.30 -4.08 15.31
C ASN A 55 -5.45 -3.68 14.37
N ILE A 56 -5.22 -3.68 13.06
CA ILE A 56 -6.21 -3.20 12.08
C ILE A 56 -7.54 -3.95 12.14
N LYS A 57 -7.52 -5.26 12.43
CA LYS A 57 -8.73 -6.10 12.48
C LYS A 57 -9.61 -5.81 13.68
N GLU A 58 -9.00 -5.55 14.83
CA GLU A 58 -9.71 -5.33 16.11
C GLU A 58 -10.06 -3.87 16.33
N LEU A 59 -9.15 -2.96 15.96
CA LEU A 59 -9.26 -1.55 16.34
C LEU A 59 -9.37 -0.61 15.11
N GLY A 60 -9.38 -1.17 13.89
CA GLY A 60 -9.33 -0.39 12.66
C GLY A 60 -7.94 0.22 12.42
N PRO A 61 -7.77 1.10 11.39
CA PRO A 61 -6.49 1.66 11.02
C PRO A 61 -5.74 2.33 12.18
N GLY A 62 -4.47 1.95 12.37
CA GLY A 62 -3.63 2.34 13.50
C GLY A 62 -3.05 3.74 13.42
N TRP A 63 -3.08 4.39 12.26
CA TRP A 63 -2.40 5.66 12.04
C TRP A 63 -2.81 6.77 13.03
N ALA A 64 -4.12 6.87 13.38
CA ALA A 64 -4.61 7.87 14.34
C ALA A 64 -4.15 7.60 15.78
N ARG A 65 -3.87 6.33 16.11
CA ARG A 65 -3.35 5.90 17.41
C ARG A 65 -1.82 5.81 17.44
N LYS A 66 -1.15 6.06 16.31
CA LYS A 66 0.30 5.91 16.12
C LYS A 66 0.79 4.48 16.40
N GLU A 67 -0.02 3.51 16.02
CA GLU A 67 0.27 2.08 16.15
C GLU A 67 0.59 1.48 14.79
N GLY A 68 1.84 1.24 14.50
CA GLY A 68 2.32 0.77 13.21
C GLY A 68 3.13 1.83 12.47
N ASN A 69 3.36 1.61 11.19
CA ASN A 69 4.14 2.52 10.33
C ASN A 69 4.01 2.15 8.85
N ILE A 70 4.42 3.06 7.98
CA ILE A 70 4.64 2.80 6.55
C ILE A 70 5.90 1.94 6.41
N ILE A 71 5.84 0.84 5.66
CA ILE A 71 6.99 -0.02 5.33
C ILE A 71 7.53 0.24 3.93
N GLY A 72 6.72 0.80 3.04
CA GLY A 72 7.11 1.20 1.71
C GLY A 72 6.03 2.00 0.99
N ILE A 73 6.45 2.71 -0.04
CA ILE A 73 5.64 3.63 -0.82
C ILE A 73 5.66 3.19 -2.28
N ALA A 74 4.52 2.84 -2.85
CA ALA A 74 4.37 2.61 -4.28
C ALA A 74 3.77 3.84 -4.94
N VAL A 75 4.31 4.19 -6.11
CA VAL A 75 3.80 5.28 -6.94
C VAL A 75 3.67 4.84 -8.39
N ALA A 76 2.66 5.37 -9.09
CA ALA A 76 2.53 5.24 -10.52
C ALA A 76 2.07 6.55 -11.15
N THR A 77 2.63 6.89 -12.32
CA THR A 77 2.24 8.06 -13.11
C THR A 77 2.65 7.86 -14.57
N GLY A 78 1.76 8.10 -15.52
CA GLY A 78 2.02 7.79 -16.92
C GLY A 78 2.49 6.35 -17.11
N ASP A 79 3.69 6.18 -17.65
CA ASP A 79 4.33 4.85 -17.85
C ASP A 79 5.29 4.47 -16.72
N TYR A 80 5.48 5.35 -15.71
CA TYR A 80 6.37 5.08 -14.59
C TYR A 80 5.62 4.40 -13.44
N LYS A 81 6.28 3.44 -12.83
CA LYS A 81 5.91 2.86 -11.54
C LYS A 81 7.17 2.53 -10.74
N GLY A 82 7.09 2.64 -9.42
CA GLY A 82 8.20 2.31 -8.54
C GLY A 82 7.73 2.05 -7.12
N TYR A 83 8.41 1.15 -6.43
CA TYR A 83 8.22 0.88 -5.02
C TYR A 83 9.47 1.25 -4.22
N PHE A 84 9.31 2.05 -3.18
CA PHE A 84 10.35 2.59 -2.32
C PHE A 84 10.23 1.99 -0.91
N PRO A 85 10.92 0.87 -0.63
CA PRO A 85 10.88 0.21 0.67
C PRO A 85 11.69 0.98 1.70
N ILE A 86 11.16 1.15 2.92
CA ILE A 86 11.82 1.93 3.97
C ILE A 86 11.91 1.23 5.33
N ARG A 87 11.02 0.26 5.62
CA ARG A 87 10.98 -0.38 6.95
C ARG A 87 10.58 -1.85 6.88
N HIS A 88 11.05 -2.59 5.86
CA HIS A 88 10.96 -4.04 5.87
C HIS A 88 11.95 -4.62 6.88
N ALA A 89 11.55 -5.69 7.59
CA ALA A 89 12.42 -6.34 8.57
C ALA A 89 13.59 -7.10 7.92
N ASN A 90 13.41 -7.55 6.68
CA ASN A 90 14.41 -8.31 5.95
C ASN A 90 14.68 -7.68 4.59
N GLY A 91 15.89 -7.91 4.06
CA GLY A 91 16.32 -7.36 2.78
C GLY A 91 16.83 -5.92 2.90
N HIS A 92 17.07 -5.30 1.74
CA HIS A 92 17.58 -3.94 1.67
C HIS A 92 16.44 -2.93 1.68
N ASN A 93 16.56 -1.89 2.49
CA ASN A 93 15.66 -0.73 2.53
C ASN A 93 16.41 0.52 2.08
N LEU A 94 15.68 1.48 1.57
CA LEU A 94 16.16 2.85 1.40
C LEU A 94 16.21 3.56 2.77
N ASP A 95 16.95 4.66 2.84
CA ASP A 95 16.90 5.54 4.00
C ASP A 95 15.49 6.11 4.17
N ALA A 96 14.90 5.89 5.34
CA ALA A 96 13.49 6.24 5.59
C ALA A 96 13.27 7.75 5.59
N ASP A 97 14.20 8.53 6.19
CA ASP A 97 14.06 9.98 6.29
C ASP A 97 14.23 10.63 4.91
N MET A 98 15.19 10.17 4.12
CA MET A 98 15.38 10.64 2.75
C MET A 98 14.17 10.34 1.88
N THR A 99 13.64 9.11 1.96
CA THR A 99 12.49 8.68 1.16
C THR A 99 11.22 9.45 1.53
N LEU A 100 10.95 9.60 2.84
CA LEU A 100 9.78 10.34 3.32
C LEU A 100 9.90 11.85 3.00
N ASN A 101 11.10 12.44 3.07
CA ASN A 101 11.31 13.84 2.69
C ASN A 101 11.09 14.05 1.19
N TRP A 102 11.65 13.18 0.32
CA TRP A 102 11.37 13.20 -1.10
C TRP A 102 9.87 13.10 -1.37
N PHE A 103 9.21 12.12 -0.75
CA PHE A 103 7.78 11.88 -1.00
C PHE A 103 6.91 13.02 -0.49
N LYS A 104 7.29 13.64 0.63
CA LYS A 104 6.63 14.85 1.16
C LYS A 104 6.62 16.00 0.15
N GLU A 105 7.73 16.22 -0.57
CA GLU A 105 7.79 17.23 -1.63
C GLU A 105 6.80 16.95 -2.75
N GLN A 106 6.66 15.66 -3.16
CA GLN A 106 5.72 15.27 -4.19
C GLN A 106 4.26 15.45 -3.72
N MET A 107 3.96 15.04 -2.49
CA MET A 107 2.61 15.17 -1.91
C MET A 107 2.21 16.61 -1.63
N ASN A 108 3.16 17.47 -1.32
CA ASN A 108 2.94 18.89 -1.02
C ASN A 108 2.74 19.76 -2.26
N THR A 109 2.73 19.18 -3.46
CA THR A 109 2.55 19.88 -4.74
C THR A 109 1.06 20.01 -5.10
N PRO A 110 0.44 21.21 -5.06
CA PRO A 110 -1.01 21.34 -5.09
C PRO A 110 -1.64 21.15 -6.48
N HIS A 111 -0.87 21.26 -7.56
CA HIS A 111 -1.38 21.09 -8.93
C HIS A 111 -1.42 19.64 -9.39
N ILE A 112 -0.90 18.70 -8.58
CA ILE A 112 -0.92 17.27 -8.88
C ILE A 112 -2.12 16.64 -8.18
N ASP A 113 -2.95 15.92 -8.92
CA ASP A 113 -3.98 15.07 -8.35
C ASP A 113 -3.35 13.81 -7.74
N LYS A 114 -3.71 13.46 -6.50
CA LYS A 114 -3.26 12.25 -5.80
C LYS A 114 -4.36 11.21 -5.84
N ILE A 115 -4.09 10.12 -6.53
CA ILE A 115 -5.04 9.03 -6.75
C ILE A 115 -4.71 7.89 -5.78
N MET A 116 -5.69 7.43 -5.04
CA MET A 116 -5.57 6.34 -4.07
C MET A 116 -6.76 5.40 -4.19
N HIS A 117 -6.65 4.24 -3.62
CA HIS A 117 -7.77 3.31 -3.46
C HIS A 117 -8.01 3.07 -1.96
N ASN A 118 -9.09 3.63 -1.40
CA ASN A 118 -9.33 3.81 0.03
C ASN A 118 -8.42 4.90 0.64
N ALA A 119 -8.50 6.09 0.06
CA ALA A 119 -7.63 7.23 0.36
C ALA A 119 -7.55 7.61 1.85
N THR A 120 -8.59 7.35 2.63
CA THR A 120 -8.55 7.60 4.08
C THR A 120 -7.52 6.74 4.83
N TYR A 121 -7.17 5.58 4.28
CA TYR A 121 -6.11 4.74 4.84
C TYR A 121 -4.73 5.32 4.54
N ASP A 122 -4.41 5.53 3.27
CA ASP A 122 -3.08 6.00 2.85
C ASP A 122 -2.81 7.43 3.30
N ALA A 123 -3.75 8.36 3.09
CA ALA A 123 -3.62 9.73 3.55
C ALA A 123 -3.52 9.83 5.08
N GLY A 124 -4.15 8.91 5.81
CA GLY A 124 -4.02 8.80 7.26
C GLY A 124 -2.60 8.41 7.68
N TRP A 125 -2.00 7.41 7.05
CA TRP A 125 -0.63 7.02 7.32
C TRP A 125 0.38 8.09 6.90
N LEU A 126 0.15 8.79 5.79
CA LEU A 126 0.96 9.95 5.40
C LEU A 126 0.89 11.06 6.47
N ARG A 127 -0.29 11.34 6.99
CA ARG A 127 -0.49 12.30 8.10
C ARG A 127 0.28 11.88 9.36
N ALA A 128 0.28 10.60 9.71
CA ALA A 128 1.03 10.07 10.84
C ALA A 128 2.55 10.27 10.70
N GLU A 129 3.07 10.24 9.47
CA GLU A 129 4.48 10.56 9.15
C GLU A 129 4.72 12.09 8.96
N GLY A 130 3.74 12.95 9.24
CA GLY A 130 3.86 14.41 9.09
C GLY A 130 3.88 14.88 7.63
N ILE A 131 3.29 14.09 6.74
CA ILE A 131 3.14 14.41 5.31
C ILE A 131 1.71 14.87 5.06
N GLU A 132 1.55 16.14 4.67
CA GLU A 132 0.28 16.70 4.22
C GLU A 132 0.10 16.42 2.72
N VAL A 133 -1.08 15.94 2.34
CA VAL A 133 -1.45 15.75 0.94
C VAL A 133 -2.14 17.00 0.43
N LYS A 134 -1.48 17.77 -0.43
CA LYS A 134 -2.04 18.98 -1.06
C LYS A 134 -2.56 18.68 -2.45
N GLY A 135 -3.49 19.51 -2.91
CA GLY A 135 -4.21 19.32 -4.16
C GLY A 135 -5.42 18.40 -3.99
N ARG A 136 -5.93 17.91 -5.10
CA ARG A 136 -7.10 17.04 -5.11
C ARG A 136 -6.71 15.62 -4.71
N ILE A 137 -7.43 15.06 -3.74
CA ILE A 137 -7.36 13.63 -3.42
C ILE A 137 -8.48 12.93 -4.19
N ILE A 138 -8.12 11.97 -4.99
CA ILE A 138 -9.01 11.13 -5.78
C ILE A 138 -9.03 9.74 -5.16
N ASP A 139 -10.21 9.31 -4.71
CA ASP A 139 -10.39 7.95 -4.19
C ASP A 139 -11.22 7.12 -5.17
N THR A 140 -10.58 6.13 -5.78
CA THR A 140 -11.26 5.22 -6.71
C THR A 140 -12.30 4.34 -6.01
N MET A 141 -12.20 4.17 -4.68
CA MET A 141 -13.19 3.46 -3.87
C MET A 141 -14.42 4.33 -3.55
N ILE A 142 -14.33 5.65 -3.71
CA ILE A 142 -15.46 6.59 -3.72
C ILE A 142 -16.03 6.72 -5.15
N ALA A 143 -15.17 6.82 -6.15
CA ALA A 143 -15.60 6.98 -7.55
C ALA A 143 -16.42 5.79 -8.06
N ALA A 144 -15.99 4.56 -7.74
CA ALA A 144 -16.61 3.36 -8.27
C ALA A 144 -18.08 3.16 -7.85
N PRO A 145 -18.50 3.34 -6.58
CA PRO A 145 -19.92 3.25 -6.19
C PRO A 145 -20.78 4.40 -6.75
N LEU A 146 -20.23 5.55 -7.05
CA LEU A 146 -20.98 6.60 -7.74
C LEU A 146 -21.29 6.21 -9.20
N VAL A 147 -20.37 5.50 -9.84
CA VAL A 147 -20.55 5.00 -11.22
C VAL A 147 -21.50 3.80 -11.29
N ASP A 148 -21.42 2.90 -10.31
CA ASP A 148 -22.26 1.69 -10.23
C ASP A 148 -22.43 1.27 -8.76
N GLU A 149 -23.55 1.64 -8.15
CA GLU A 149 -23.91 1.34 -6.77
C GLU A 149 -24.36 -0.10 -6.53
N ASN A 150 -24.62 -0.88 -7.61
CA ASN A 150 -25.18 -2.23 -7.51
C ASN A 150 -24.10 -3.32 -7.34
N ARG A 151 -22.87 -2.97 -7.14
CA ARG A 151 -21.76 -3.92 -7.02
C ARG A 151 -21.67 -4.50 -5.61
N PHE A 152 -21.37 -5.81 -5.53
CA PHE A 152 -21.11 -6.49 -4.25
C PHE A 152 -19.74 -6.15 -3.64
N SER A 153 -18.80 -5.65 -4.44
CA SER A 153 -17.45 -5.37 -3.98
C SER A 153 -16.79 -4.27 -4.80
N TYR A 154 -16.18 -3.36 -4.09
CA TYR A 154 -15.38 -2.24 -4.61
C TYR A 154 -13.88 -2.42 -4.31
N SER A 155 -13.41 -3.65 -4.05
CA SER A 155 -11.99 -3.92 -3.89
C SER A 155 -11.23 -3.67 -5.20
N LEU A 156 -9.99 -3.19 -5.10
CA LEU A 156 -9.14 -2.89 -6.26
C LEU A 156 -9.04 -4.08 -7.24
N ASN A 157 -8.92 -5.31 -6.72
CA ASN A 157 -8.85 -6.50 -7.56
C ASN A 157 -10.14 -6.76 -8.37
N ASN A 158 -11.32 -6.55 -7.76
CA ASN A 158 -12.61 -6.75 -8.47
C ASN A 158 -12.87 -5.63 -9.46
N LEU A 159 -12.60 -4.37 -9.08
CA LEU A 159 -12.73 -3.24 -9.99
C LEU A 159 -11.72 -3.32 -11.13
N GLY A 160 -10.47 -3.69 -10.83
CA GLY A 160 -9.42 -3.88 -11.83
C GLY A 160 -9.81 -4.92 -12.88
N ARG A 161 -10.30 -6.08 -12.44
CA ARG A 161 -10.80 -7.13 -13.35
C ARG A 161 -11.93 -6.62 -14.26
N ASP A 162 -12.89 -5.90 -13.69
CA ASP A 162 -14.14 -5.60 -14.38
C ASP A 162 -14.07 -4.34 -15.25
N TYR A 163 -13.23 -3.35 -14.88
CA TYR A 163 -13.13 -2.08 -15.60
C TYR A 163 -11.92 -1.97 -16.52
N ILE A 164 -10.80 -2.64 -16.21
CA ILE A 164 -9.51 -2.47 -16.90
C ILE A 164 -8.84 -3.80 -17.27
N ASP A 165 -9.52 -4.93 -17.09
CA ASP A 165 -9.02 -6.30 -17.34
C ASP A 165 -7.66 -6.58 -16.67
N MET A 166 -7.42 -6.01 -15.48
CA MET A 166 -6.24 -6.25 -14.67
C MET A 166 -6.62 -6.96 -13.37
N ARG A 167 -5.73 -7.83 -12.89
CA ARG A 167 -5.87 -8.53 -11.61
C ARG A 167 -4.58 -8.43 -10.84
N LYS A 168 -4.69 -8.37 -9.51
CA LYS A 168 -3.53 -8.44 -8.62
C LYS A 168 -2.78 -9.76 -8.81
N ASP A 169 -1.48 -9.70 -9.03
CA ASP A 169 -0.63 -10.89 -9.02
C ASP A 169 0.09 -11.00 -7.65
N GLU A 170 -0.53 -11.78 -6.78
CA GLU A 170 -0.01 -12.03 -5.43
C GLU A 170 0.85 -13.31 -5.35
N LYS A 171 1.09 -14.02 -6.47
CA LYS A 171 1.71 -15.36 -6.47
C LYS A 171 3.09 -15.35 -5.85
N LEU A 172 3.95 -14.43 -6.28
CA LEU A 172 5.32 -14.30 -5.79
C LEU A 172 5.34 -13.98 -4.29
N MET A 173 4.60 -12.95 -3.88
CA MET A 173 4.50 -12.53 -2.48
C MET A 173 3.95 -13.65 -1.58
N ARG A 174 2.90 -14.37 -2.03
CA ARG A 174 2.34 -15.50 -1.30
C ARG A 174 3.28 -16.70 -1.24
N ALA A 175 4.08 -16.95 -2.27
CA ALA A 175 5.11 -17.99 -2.25
C ALA A 175 6.18 -17.62 -1.22
N ALA A 176 6.71 -16.41 -1.27
CA ALA A 176 7.67 -15.92 -0.28
C ALA A 176 7.11 -15.99 1.15
N ALA A 177 5.85 -15.56 1.37
CA ALA A 177 5.24 -15.62 2.69
C ALA A 177 5.18 -17.04 3.26
N ARG A 178 4.88 -18.04 2.43
CA ARG A 178 4.95 -19.47 2.84
C ARG A 178 6.36 -19.89 3.23
N ASP A 179 7.36 -19.51 2.44
CA ASP A 179 8.75 -19.86 2.70
C ASP A 179 9.28 -19.20 3.98
N PHE A 180 8.83 -17.98 4.27
CA PHE A 180 9.15 -17.26 5.50
C PHE A 180 8.29 -17.67 6.71
N GLY A 181 7.26 -18.48 6.51
CA GLY A 181 6.32 -18.88 7.58
C GLY A 181 5.52 -17.71 8.16
N VAL A 182 5.12 -16.75 7.33
CA VAL A 182 4.41 -15.52 7.73
C VAL A 182 3.08 -15.38 6.97
N ASP A 183 2.15 -14.62 7.54
CA ASP A 183 0.92 -14.26 6.84
C ASP A 183 1.22 -13.21 5.75
N PRO A 184 0.78 -13.44 4.48
CA PRO A 184 1.12 -12.54 3.38
C PRO A 184 0.53 -11.14 3.50
N LYS A 185 -0.49 -10.92 4.35
CA LYS A 185 -1.13 -9.61 4.52
C LYS A 185 -0.70 -8.92 5.81
N SER A 186 -0.87 -9.56 6.95
CA SER A 186 -0.56 -8.95 8.26
C SER A 186 0.94 -8.86 8.54
N ASP A 187 1.73 -9.75 7.94
CA ASP A 187 3.18 -9.84 8.15
C ASP A 187 4.03 -9.48 6.92
N MET A 188 3.46 -8.83 5.92
CA MET A 188 4.15 -8.41 4.70
C MET A 188 5.43 -7.62 5.00
N TRP A 189 5.44 -6.83 6.07
CA TRP A 189 6.60 -6.08 6.54
C TRP A 189 7.82 -6.94 6.89
N ARG A 190 7.63 -8.26 7.10
CA ARG A 190 8.71 -9.22 7.38
C ARG A 190 9.34 -9.79 6.12
N LEU A 191 8.70 -9.62 4.97
CA LEU A 191 9.23 -10.08 3.69
C LEU A 191 10.30 -9.12 3.16
N PRO A 192 11.34 -9.62 2.48
CA PRO A 192 12.24 -8.77 1.71
C PRO A 192 11.49 -7.98 0.62
N PRO A 193 11.87 -6.71 0.38
CA PRO A 193 11.22 -5.84 -0.62
C PRO A 193 11.11 -6.45 -2.02
N LYS A 194 12.06 -7.27 -2.44
CA LYS A 194 12.05 -7.89 -3.77
C LYS A 194 10.81 -8.75 -4.05
N PHE A 195 10.15 -9.26 -2.99
CA PHE A 195 8.94 -10.06 -3.13
C PHE A 195 7.65 -9.23 -3.04
N VAL A 196 7.75 -8.03 -2.46
CA VAL A 196 6.62 -7.12 -2.27
C VAL A 196 6.56 -6.06 -3.37
N GLY A 197 7.71 -5.59 -3.85
CA GLY A 197 7.82 -4.51 -4.83
C GLY A 197 6.98 -4.70 -6.09
N PRO A 198 7.06 -5.84 -6.79
CA PRO A 198 6.24 -6.08 -7.98
C PRO A 198 4.73 -5.98 -7.71
N TYR A 199 4.28 -6.47 -6.54
CA TYR A 199 2.89 -6.41 -6.11
C TYR A 199 2.46 -4.98 -5.81
N ALA A 200 3.23 -4.24 -5.01
CA ALA A 200 2.93 -2.85 -4.63
C ALA A 200 2.92 -1.90 -5.85
N GLU A 201 3.89 -2.05 -6.75
CA GLU A 201 3.92 -1.30 -8.02
C GLU A 201 2.70 -1.60 -8.89
N GLN A 202 2.25 -2.85 -8.90
CA GLN A 202 1.06 -3.23 -9.64
C GLN A 202 -0.20 -2.59 -9.05
N ASP A 203 -0.33 -2.53 -7.72
CA ASP A 203 -1.48 -1.92 -7.06
C ASP A 203 -1.56 -0.41 -7.34
N ALA A 204 -0.45 0.31 -7.28
CA ALA A 204 -0.40 1.72 -7.66
C ALA A 204 -0.76 1.92 -9.15
N LEU A 205 -0.22 1.09 -10.06
CA LEU A 205 -0.56 1.15 -11.48
C LEU A 205 -2.03 0.84 -11.75
N MET A 206 -2.57 -0.18 -11.10
CA MET A 206 -4.00 -0.53 -11.22
C MET A 206 -4.89 0.61 -10.72
N THR A 207 -4.52 1.27 -9.64
CA THR A 207 -5.24 2.43 -9.09
C THR A 207 -5.24 3.59 -10.09
N LEU A 208 -4.10 3.88 -10.74
CA LEU A 208 -4.02 4.88 -11.80
C LEU A 208 -4.92 4.55 -12.98
N LYS A 209 -4.78 3.33 -13.52
CA LYS A 209 -5.57 2.88 -14.68
C LYS A 209 -7.06 2.79 -14.40
N LEU A 210 -7.42 2.40 -13.18
CA LEU A 210 -8.80 2.38 -12.75
C LEU A 210 -9.39 3.80 -12.71
N TRP A 211 -8.65 4.79 -12.21
CA TRP A 211 -9.10 6.17 -12.25
C TRP A 211 -9.26 6.70 -13.67
N GLU A 212 -8.32 6.44 -14.57
CA GLU A 212 -8.44 6.79 -15.98
C GLU A 212 -9.77 6.30 -16.57
N ARG A 213 -10.19 5.08 -16.21
CA ARG A 213 -11.44 4.50 -16.68
C ARG A 213 -12.68 5.09 -15.96
N LEU A 214 -12.63 5.21 -14.63
CA LEU A 214 -13.76 5.73 -13.85
C LEU A 214 -14.03 7.22 -14.14
N SER A 215 -13.01 8.01 -14.41
CA SER A 215 -13.17 9.43 -14.76
C SER A 215 -14.00 9.64 -16.02
N ILE A 216 -13.88 8.72 -16.99
CA ILE A 216 -14.71 8.73 -18.21
C ILE A 216 -16.18 8.45 -17.85
N GLU A 217 -16.42 7.49 -16.96
CA GLU A 217 -17.80 7.15 -16.53
C GLU A 217 -18.43 8.25 -15.68
N ILE A 218 -17.65 8.90 -14.80
CA ILE A 218 -18.08 10.07 -14.01
C ILE A 218 -18.51 11.20 -14.95
N SER A 219 -17.71 11.45 -15.99
CA SER A 219 -18.05 12.48 -17.00
C SER A 219 -19.29 12.10 -17.79
N ARG A 220 -19.40 10.85 -18.24
CA ARG A 220 -20.54 10.36 -19.02
C ARG A 220 -21.87 10.40 -18.26
N GLN A 221 -21.80 10.21 -16.93
CA GLN A 221 -22.98 10.17 -16.06
C GLN A 221 -23.22 11.51 -15.33
N GLU A 222 -22.45 12.55 -15.63
CA GLU A 222 -22.55 13.89 -15.04
C GLU A 222 -22.40 13.90 -13.50
N LEU A 223 -21.49 13.04 -12.95
CA LEU A 223 -21.31 12.83 -11.52
C LEU A 223 -20.20 13.70 -10.89
N HIS A 224 -19.70 14.71 -11.62
CA HIS A 224 -18.56 15.53 -11.14
C HIS A 224 -18.86 16.22 -9.81
N ASP A 225 -20.02 16.85 -9.66
CA ASP A 225 -20.35 17.63 -8.46
C ASP A 225 -20.41 16.76 -7.20
N VAL A 226 -21.03 15.57 -7.30
CA VAL A 226 -21.12 14.65 -6.18
C VAL A 226 -19.76 14.02 -5.87
N PHE A 227 -18.98 13.68 -6.89
CA PHE A 227 -17.63 13.16 -6.70
C PHE A 227 -16.69 14.21 -6.05
N ASP A 228 -16.77 15.47 -6.46
CA ASP A 228 -16.01 16.56 -5.86
C ASP A 228 -16.43 16.83 -4.41
N LEU A 229 -17.73 16.71 -4.11
CA LEU A 229 -18.23 16.81 -2.73
C LEU A 229 -17.64 15.71 -1.86
N GLU A 230 -17.75 14.46 -2.28
CA GLU A 230 -17.23 13.30 -1.54
C GLU A 230 -15.71 13.36 -1.36
N SER A 231 -14.98 13.76 -2.41
CA SER A 231 -13.51 13.92 -2.34
C SER A 231 -13.09 14.97 -1.31
N ARG A 232 -13.84 16.08 -1.18
CA ARG A 232 -13.57 17.14 -0.19
C ARG A 232 -13.90 16.74 1.24
N LEU A 233 -14.66 15.66 1.45
CA LEU A 233 -14.92 15.13 2.79
C LEU A 233 -13.75 14.31 3.35
N ILE A 234 -12.83 13.82 2.50
CA ILE A 234 -11.70 13.00 2.95
C ILE A 234 -10.87 13.68 4.05
N PRO A 235 -10.40 14.93 3.92
CA PRO A 235 -9.67 15.59 4.99
C PRO A 235 -10.47 15.72 6.30
N LEU A 236 -11.78 15.99 6.20
CA LEU A 236 -12.66 16.05 7.37
C LEU A 236 -12.75 14.68 8.08
N MET A 237 -12.89 13.61 7.32
CA MET A 237 -12.92 12.26 7.89
C MET A 237 -11.60 11.90 8.58
N LEU A 238 -10.46 12.33 8.04
CA LEU A 238 -9.17 12.18 8.69
C LEU A 238 -9.10 12.95 10.02
N ASP A 239 -9.57 14.21 10.04
CA ASP A 239 -9.61 15.04 11.26
C ASP A 239 -10.53 14.44 12.33
N MET A 240 -11.69 13.93 11.93
CA MET A 240 -12.63 13.26 12.84
C MET A 240 -12.00 12.00 13.45
N ARG A 241 -11.32 11.21 12.65
CA ARG A 241 -10.68 9.97 13.11
C ARG A 241 -9.50 10.25 14.04
N GLU A 242 -8.66 11.24 13.71
CA GLU A 242 -7.52 11.64 14.54
C GLU A 242 -7.98 12.19 15.90
N ARG A 243 -9.05 12.98 15.91
CA ARG A 243 -9.64 13.54 17.12
C ARG A 243 -10.33 12.48 17.98
N GLY A 244 -10.94 11.49 17.35
CA GLY A 244 -11.75 10.47 17.99
C GLY A 244 -13.11 10.99 18.47
N VAL A 245 -13.89 10.10 19.08
CA VAL A 245 -15.20 10.40 19.68
C VAL A 245 -15.17 9.91 21.13
N ARG A 246 -15.53 10.80 22.06
CA ARG A 246 -15.71 10.41 23.45
C ARG A 246 -17.00 9.59 23.58
N VAL A 247 -16.89 8.44 24.20
CA VAL A 247 -18.02 7.58 24.59
C VAL A 247 -18.12 7.61 26.11
N ASP A 248 -19.30 7.94 26.61
CA ASP A 248 -19.60 7.94 28.07
C ASP A 248 -20.06 6.54 28.52
#